data_c46df4011acce20c19987d1126cb6df8
#
_entry.id   c46df4011acce20c19987d1126cb6df8
#
_cell.length_a   1.000
_cell.length_b   1.000
_cell.length_c   1.000
_cell.angle_alpha   90.00
_cell.angle_beta   90.00
_cell.angle_gamma   90.00
#
_symmetry.space_group_name_H-M   'P 1'
#
loop_
_entity.id
_entity.type
_entity.pdbx_description
1 polymer ?
#
loop_
_entity_poly.entity_id
_entity_poly.type
_entity_poly.pdbx_seq_one_letter_code
_entity_poly.pdbx_strand_id
1 'polypeptide(L)'
;MTLKRMLAMLLALAMVFALAACGSSEKPAATQAPAAANGEEADGALDFGGAELVVATWGWAEAGLKTLAADFESQYNCTIVVDPTSGNGDRLNKLMAEKADPTADVALLTKSFAETGIQNDLFEQLDTNIVTSLGELYDFCVDEKGYGPCYSLCRYGIMYNADALEQLNLPAPTSYQDLFDDQYAGMVALPDMTSTAGPYMLVAMAEAMGGSQEDVSAAMTLMQEKKDNINLWYSASSDVVNAFTTGEANITVFMDINMPGLIDSGLNMKWVDASEGSFAAPATVEVVKNCKNPELAQLFVEYLICNDTQNKIAEVLNEAPVNKNAAMADELKTYLAFGEESMNALKEFDDAYITTAKGEWIDTFQRTVAIR
;
A
#
# COMPACT_ATOMS: atom_id res chain seq x y z
N MET A 1 -5.43 -51.48 -34.63
CA MET A 1 -6.35 -51.35 -33.47
C MET A 1 -5.51 -51.36 -32.22
N THR A 2 -5.43 -50.23 -31.57
CA THR A 2 -4.33 -49.81 -30.73
C THR A 2 -4.55 -50.09 -29.24
N LEU A 3 -3.47 -50.37 -28.58
CA LEU A 3 -3.20 -50.73 -27.19
C LEU A 3 -3.93 -49.89 -26.08
N LYS A 4 -4.73 -48.91 -26.44
CA LYS A 4 -5.49 -48.02 -25.53
C LYS A 4 -6.88 -48.56 -25.10
N ARG A 5 -7.32 -49.73 -25.61
CA ARG A 5 -8.63 -50.35 -25.27
C ARG A 5 -8.57 -51.52 -24.29
N MET A 6 -7.37 -51.91 -23.83
CA MET A 6 -7.22 -53.00 -22.85
C MET A 6 -7.01 -52.55 -21.41
N LEU A 7 -6.85 -51.23 -21.14
CA LEU A 7 -6.63 -50.71 -19.77
C LEU A 7 -7.92 -50.23 -19.07
N ALA A 8 -9.07 -50.32 -19.76
CA ALA A 8 -10.36 -49.84 -19.21
C ALA A 8 -11.27 -50.96 -18.66
N MET A 9 -10.81 -52.21 -18.61
CA MET A 9 -11.64 -53.37 -18.16
C MET A 9 -11.14 -54.06 -16.87
N LEU A 10 -10.17 -53.49 -16.14
CA LEU A 10 -9.60 -54.10 -14.93
C LEU A 10 -9.88 -53.34 -13.62
N LEU A 11 -10.77 -52.33 -13.63
CA LEU A 11 -11.16 -51.57 -12.45
C LEU A 11 -12.63 -51.66 -12.03
N ALA A 12 -13.37 -52.70 -12.49
CA ALA A 12 -14.78 -52.84 -12.20
C ALA A 12 -15.14 -54.18 -11.49
N LEU A 13 -14.22 -54.72 -10.62
CA LEU A 13 -14.54 -56.00 -9.93
C LEU A 13 -13.96 -56.06 -8.52
N ALA A 14 -14.23 -55.06 -7.68
CA ALA A 14 -13.90 -55.11 -6.23
C ALA A 14 -14.87 -54.26 -5.38
N MET A 15 -16.17 -54.38 -5.59
CA MET A 15 -17.18 -53.84 -4.66
C MET A 15 -18.41 -54.73 -4.68
N VAL A 16 -18.35 -55.89 -4.06
CA VAL A 16 -19.49 -56.55 -3.45
C VAL A 16 -18.93 -57.53 -2.40
N PHE A 17 -19.11 -57.23 -1.12
CA PHE A 17 -19.39 -58.13 -0.01
C PHE A 17 -19.09 -57.39 1.31
N ALA A 18 -20.14 -56.91 1.93
CA ALA A 18 -20.40 -57.08 3.36
C ALA A 18 -21.62 -56.24 3.76
N LEU A 19 -22.79 -56.85 3.61
CA LEU A 19 -23.99 -56.48 4.34
C LEU A 19 -24.31 -57.66 5.26
N ALA A 20 -24.18 -57.46 6.57
CA ALA A 20 -25.06 -58.01 7.61
C ALA A 20 -24.42 -57.82 8.99
N ALA A 21 -25.03 -56.99 9.82
CA ALA A 21 -25.59 -57.38 11.11
C ALA A 21 -25.91 -56.18 12.02
N CYS A 22 -27.19 -56.08 12.36
CA CYS A 22 -27.81 -55.65 13.64
C CYS A 22 -27.42 -54.35 14.33
N GLY A 23 -28.23 -53.33 14.28
CA GLY A 23 -29.21 -52.86 15.24
C GLY A 23 -28.74 -52.44 16.63
N SER A 24 -28.65 -51.14 16.87
CA SER A 24 -29.13 -50.48 18.09
C SER A 24 -29.14 -48.98 17.90
N SER A 25 -30.20 -48.37 18.39
CA SER A 25 -30.55 -46.95 18.32
C SER A 25 -29.63 -46.11 19.22
N GLU A 26 -28.92 -45.15 18.61
CA GLU A 26 -28.37 -44.01 19.33
C GLU A 26 -28.53 -42.70 18.53
N LYS A 27 -28.87 -41.63 19.26
CA LYS A 27 -29.14 -40.27 18.82
C LYS A 27 -28.02 -39.71 17.92
N PRO A 28 -28.35 -38.79 16.98
CA PRO A 28 -27.33 -38.08 16.22
C PRO A 28 -26.52 -37.18 17.15
N ALA A 29 -25.22 -37.40 17.24
CA ALA A 29 -24.26 -36.48 17.87
C ALA A 29 -24.10 -35.24 16.97
N ALA A 30 -24.17 -34.09 17.58
CA ALA A 30 -23.85 -32.82 16.98
C ALA A 30 -22.45 -32.86 16.37
N THR A 31 -22.34 -32.42 15.13
CA THR A 31 -21.07 -32.18 14.45
C THR A 31 -20.34 -31.08 15.24
N GLN A 32 -19.27 -31.43 15.92
CA GLN A 32 -18.34 -30.46 16.49
C GLN A 32 -17.62 -29.77 15.33
N ALA A 33 -17.65 -28.44 15.35
CA ALA A 33 -16.74 -27.59 14.61
C ALA A 33 -15.29 -27.99 14.92
N PRO A 34 -14.34 -27.81 14.00
CA PRO A 34 -12.92 -28.03 14.30
C PRO A 34 -12.55 -27.16 15.49
N ALA A 35 -11.98 -27.75 16.50
CA ALA A 35 -11.41 -27.02 17.64
C ALA A 35 -10.36 -26.06 17.13
N ALA A 36 -10.46 -24.80 17.51
CA ALA A 36 -9.35 -23.87 17.43
C ALA A 36 -8.12 -24.55 18.02
N ALA A 37 -7.01 -24.54 17.31
CA ALA A 37 -5.75 -25.04 17.81
C ALA A 37 -5.35 -24.16 19.00
N ASN A 38 -5.55 -24.68 20.21
CA ASN A 38 -4.99 -24.08 21.39
C ASN A 38 -3.48 -24.22 21.29
N GLY A 39 -2.78 -23.09 21.13
CA GLY A 39 -1.33 -23.08 21.19
C GLY A 39 -0.84 -23.71 22.50
N GLU A 40 0.01 -24.72 22.41
CA GLU A 40 0.73 -25.24 23.56
C GLU A 40 1.92 -24.31 23.84
N GLU A 41 1.96 -23.74 25.04
CA GLU A 41 3.09 -22.95 25.52
C GLU A 41 4.33 -23.86 25.65
N ALA A 42 5.26 -23.74 24.70
CA ALA A 42 6.61 -24.25 24.84
C ALA A 42 7.50 -23.08 25.28
N ASP A 43 7.87 -23.07 26.55
CA ASP A 43 8.83 -22.13 27.16
C ASP A 43 8.44 -20.62 27.09
N GLY A 44 7.14 -20.32 27.14
CA GLY A 44 6.61 -18.96 27.16
C GLY A 44 6.41 -18.31 25.76
N ALA A 45 6.77 -18.97 24.67
CA ALA A 45 6.53 -18.49 23.29
C ALA A 45 5.29 -19.17 22.69
N LEU A 46 4.44 -18.39 22.00
CA LEU A 46 3.29 -18.91 21.25
C LEU A 46 3.79 -19.68 20.02
N ASP A 47 3.30 -20.90 19.81
CA ASP A 47 3.64 -21.77 18.68
C ASP A 47 2.36 -22.10 17.89
N PHE A 48 2.29 -21.68 16.62
CA PHE A 48 1.14 -21.89 15.75
C PHE A 48 1.26 -23.14 14.86
N GLY A 49 2.25 -24.02 15.12
CA GLY A 49 2.35 -25.37 14.53
C GLY A 49 2.50 -25.37 13.00
N GLY A 50 3.09 -24.36 12.41
CA GLY A 50 3.24 -24.20 10.96
C GLY A 50 1.99 -23.64 10.28
N ALA A 51 1.09 -22.95 11.00
CA ALA A 51 -0.07 -22.30 10.41
C ALA A 51 0.32 -21.32 9.31
N GLU A 52 -0.50 -21.24 8.26
CA GLU A 52 -0.34 -20.25 7.20
C GLU A 52 -1.11 -18.97 7.56
N LEU A 53 -0.43 -17.83 7.57
CA LEU A 53 -1.04 -16.50 7.65
C LEU A 53 -1.08 -15.89 6.25
N VAL A 54 -2.26 -15.72 5.69
CA VAL A 54 -2.45 -15.18 4.34
C VAL A 54 -2.53 -13.66 4.40
N VAL A 55 -1.55 -12.98 3.79
CA VAL A 55 -1.46 -11.51 3.75
C VAL A 55 -1.76 -11.01 2.34
N ALA A 56 -2.91 -10.38 2.18
CA ALA A 56 -3.30 -9.71 0.93
C ALA A 56 -2.57 -8.37 0.79
N THR A 57 -1.76 -8.20 -0.28
CA THR A 57 -0.94 -7.01 -0.48
C THR A 57 -0.68 -6.73 -1.97
N TRP A 58 0.16 -5.74 -2.27
CA TRP A 58 0.62 -5.43 -3.62
C TRP A 58 1.68 -6.43 -4.09
N GLY A 59 1.63 -6.83 -5.37
CA GLY A 59 2.59 -7.78 -5.92
C GLY A 59 4.05 -7.29 -5.84
N TRP A 60 4.28 -5.99 -5.96
CA TRP A 60 5.62 -5.41 -5.83
C TRP A 60 6.17 -5.46 -4.38
N ALA A 61 5.29 -5.50 -3.37
CA ALA A 61 5.67 -5.54 -1.96
C ALA A 61 6.05 -6.96 -1.47
N GLU A 62 5.78 -8.01 -2.24
CA GLU A 62 5.93 -9.41 -1.82
C GLU A 62 7.34 -9.72 -1.31
N ALA A 63 8.38 -9.35 -2.06
CA ALA A 63 9.77 -9.68 -1.70
C ALA A 63 10.20 -8.97 -0.41
N GLY A 64 9.87 -7.68 -0.26
CA GLY A 64 10.15 -6.90 0.94
C GLY A 64 9.40 -7.43 2.15
N LEU A 65 8.11 -7.72 2.01
CA LEU A 65 7.29 -8.26 3.09
C LEU A 65 7.81 -9.61 3.59
N LYS A 66 8.17 -10.53 2.69
CA LYS A 66 8.78 -11.82 3.07
C LYS A 66 10.11 -11.65 3.79
N THR A 67 10.94 -10.69 3.36
CA THR A 67 12.19 -10.38 4.05
C THR A 67 11.93 -9.86 5.46
N LEU A 68 10.97 -8.94 5.59
CA LEU A 68 10.60 -8.33 6.87
C LEU A 68 10.00 -9.36 7.83
N ALA A 69 9.17 -10.27 7.32
CA ALA A 69 8.42 -11.24 8.12
C ALA A 69 9.22 -12.51 8.54
N ALA A 70 10.45 -12.67 8.07
CA ALA A 70 11.23 -13.91 8.35
C ALA A 70 11.44 -14.18 9.85
N ASP A 71 11.65 -13.12 10.65
CA ASP A 71 11.79 -13.25 12.09
C ASP A 71 10.44 -13.62 12.74
N PHE A 72 9.34 -13.09 12.24
CA PHE A 72 7.99 -13.43 12.70
C PHE A 72 7.65 -14.91 12.46
N GLU A 73 7.91 -15.41 11.25
CA GLU A 73 7.71 -16.83 10.92
C GLU A 73 8.49 -17.75 11.86
N SER A 74 9.74 -17.37 12.16
CA SER A 74 10.60 -18.12 13.08
C SER A 74 10.12 -18.06 14.54
N GLN A 75 9.64 -16.88 14.98
CA GLN A 75 9.20 -16.64 16.34
C GLN A 75 7.91 -17.39 16.67
N TYR A 76 6.97 -17.45 15.75
CA TYR A 76 5.63 -17.99 15.96
C TYR A 76 5.41 -19.36 15.29
N ASN A 77 6.45 -19.96 14.69
CA ASN A 77 6.35 -21.21 13.93
C ASN A 77 5.15 -21.19 12.97
N CYS A 78 5.13 -20.20 12.06
CA CYS A 78 4.10 -20.01 11.05
C CYS A 78 4.74 -19.72 9.68
N THR A 79 3.91 -19.59 8.64
CA THR A 79 4.35 -19.23 7.29
C THR A 79 3.52 -18.08 6.76
N ILE A 80 4.16 -17.02 6.26
CA ILE A 80 3.48 -15.91 5.59
C ILE A 80 3.24 -16.27 4.12
N VAL A 81 1.98 -16.37 3.76
CA VAL A 81 1.53 -16.60 2.38
C VAL A 81 1.05 -15.26 1.80
N VAL A 82 1.80 -14.75 0.84
CA VAL A 82 1.41 -13.49 0.18
C VAL A 82 0.34 -13.77 -0.87
N ASP A 83 -0.77 -13.03 -0.79
CA ASP A 83 -1.85 -12.99 -1.78
C ASP A 83 -1.77 -11.66 -2.57
N PRO A 84 -1.04 -11.64 -3.70
CA PRO A 84 -0.77 -10.41 -4.42
C PRO A 84 -1.97 -9.99 -5.27
N THR A 85 -2.30 -8.69 -5.21
CA THR A 85 -3.29 -8.05 -6.09
C THR A 85 -2.66 -6.88 -6.85
N SER A 86 -3.28 -6.49 -7.98
CA SER A 86 -2.78 -5.37 -8.79
C SER A 86 -2.95 -4.02 -8.09
N GLY A 87 -3.97 -3.85 -7.24
CA GLY A 87 -4.23 -2.59 -6.55
C GLY A 87 -5.20 -2.74 -5.38
N ASN A 88 -5.39 -1.62 -4.67
CA ASN A 88 -6.30 -1.56 -3.51
C ASN A 88 -7.75 -1.89 -3.87
N GLY A 89 -8.25 -1.40 -5.02
CA GLY A 89 -9.62 -1.65 -5.45
C GLY A 89 -9.90 -3.12 -5.69
N ASP A 90 -8.99 -3.84 -6.36
CA ASP A 90 -9.14 -5.27 -6.61
C ASP A 90 -9.12 -6.06 -5.30
N ARG A 91 -8.22 -5.69 -4.38
CA ARG A 91 -8.13 -6.30 -3.04
C ARG A 91 -9.41 -6.09 -2.25
N LEU A 92 -9.92 -4.85 -2.20
CA LEU A 92 -11.15 -4.53 -1.48
C LEU A 92 -12.36 -5.28 -2.07
N ASN A 93 -12.47 -5.35 -3.41
CA ASN A 93 -13.52 -6.10 -4.09
C ASN A 93 -13.45 -7.60 -3.77
N LYS A 94 -12.25 -8.18 -3.70
CA LYS A 94 -12.05 -9.57 -3.30
C LYS A 94 -12.51 -9.80 -1.87
N LEU A 95 -12.09 -8.96 -0.92
CA LEU A 95 -12.50 -9.03 0.49
C LEU A 95 -14.03 -8.92 0.64
N MET A 96 -14.68 -8.02 -0.11
CA MET A 96 -16.14 -7.91 -0.11
C MET A 96 -16.83 -9.18 -0.62
N ALA A 97 -16.29 -9.79 -1.68
CA ALA A 97 -16.84 -11.00 -2.25
C ALA A 97 -16.67 -12.21 -1.31
N GLU A 98 -15.60 -12.25 -0.55
CA GLU A 98 -15.23 -13.35 0.35
C GLU A 98 -15.60 -13.09 1.82
N LYS A 99 -16.37 -12.04 2.13
CA LYS A 99 -16.67 -11.57 3.50
C LYS A 99 -17.14 -12.67 4.46
N ALA A 100 -17.86 -13.66 3.99
CA ALA A 100 -18.41 -14.75 4.82
C ALA A 100 -17.38 -15.86 5.12
N ASP A 101 -16.40 -16.06 4.24
CA ASP A 101 -15.33 -17.07 4.35
C ASP A 101 -14.08 -16.51 3.66
N PRO A 102 -13.35 -15.59 4.30
CA PRO A 102 -12.21 -14.92 3.69
C PRO A 102 -11.04 -15.87 3.50
N THR A 103 -10.35 -15.71 2.37
CA THR A 103 -9.09 -16.41 2.12
C THR A 103 -7.90 -15.72 2.77
N ALA A 104 -7.95 -14.38 2.96
CA ALA A 104 -6.92 -13.60 3.62
C ALA A 104 -7.18 -13.48 5.12
N ASP A 105 -6.11 -13.51 5.92
CA ASP A 105 -6.13 -13.22 7.35
C ASP A 105 -5.82 -11.74 7.64
N VAL A 106 -4.93 -11.16 6.84
CA VAL A 106 -4.49 -9.76 6.94
C VAL A 106 -4.60 -9.08 5.58
N ALA A 107 -4.98 -7.80 5.59
CA ALA A 107 -5.00 -6.97 4.39
C ALA A 107 -4.13 -5.72 4.59
N LEU A 108 -3.17 -5.49 3.69
CA LEU A 108 -2.40 -4.25 3.62
C LEU A 108 -3.06 -3.34 2.57
N LEU A 109 -3.47 -2.14 2.97
CA LEU A 109 -4.23 -1.20 2.14
C LEU A 109 -3.69 0.22 2.32
N THR A 110 -3.94 1.11 1.38
CA THR A 110 -3.84 2.54 1.70
C THR A 110 -5.00 2.95 2.61
N LYS A 111 -4.79 3.92 3.48
CA LYS A 111 -5.72 4.36 4.54
C LYS A 111 -7.15 4.59 4.02
N SER A 112 -7.31 5.28 2.89
CA SER A 112 -8.63 5.55 2.30
C SER A 112 -9.41 4.29 1.87
N PHE A 113 -8.70 3.25 1.39
CA PHE A 113 -9.34 1.97 1.07
C PHE A 113 -9.64 1.15 2.33
N ALA A 114 -8.80 1.24 3.36
CA ALA A 114 -9.08 0.65 4.67
C ALA A 114 -10.35 1.25 5.29
N GLU A 115 -10.50 2.57 5.26
CA GLU A 115 -11.73 3.26 5.71
C GLU A 115 -12.98 2.75 4.97
N THR A 116 -12.88 2.53 3.65
CA THR A 116 -13.97 1.92 2.88
C THR A 116 -14.26 0.49 3.35
N GLY A 117 -13.21 -0.29 3.66
CA GLY A 117 -13.34 -1.65 4.20
C GLY A 117 -14.00 -1.67 5.58
N ILE A 118 -13.64 -0.75 6.46
CA ILE A 118 -14.24 -0.57 7.79
C ILE A 118 -15.75 -0.25 7.66
N GLN A 119 -16.12 0.68 6.77
CA GLN A 119 -17.52 1.01 6.50
C GLN A 119 -18.34 -0.18 5.98
N ASN A 120 -17.70 -1.10 5.28
CA ASN A 120 -18.29 -2.35 4.78
C ASN A 120 -18.19 -3.53 5.77
N ASP A 121 -17.71 -3.28 7.01
CA ASP A 121 -17.59 -4.30 8.06
C ASP A 121 -16.72 -5.51 7.61
N LEU A 122 -15.54 -5.22 7.03
CA LEU A 122 -14.61 -6.23 6.53
C LEU A 122 -13.48 -6.56 7.51
N PHE A 123 -13.28 -5.76 8.55
CA PHE A 123 -12.14 -5.89 9.44
C PHE A 123 -12.59 -6.07 10.90
N GLU A 124 -11.71 -6.68 11.69
CA GLU A 124 -11.86 -6.81 13.14
C GLU A 124 -11.17 -5.65 13.85
N GLN A 125 -11.73 -5.25 15.00
CA GLN A 125 -11.01 -4.34 15.90
C GLN A 125 -9.83 -5.03 16.55
N LEU A 126 -8.81 -4.25 16.87
CA LEU A 126 -7.60 -4.76 17.50
C LEU A 126 -7.81 -5.07 18.98
N ASP A 127 -7.22 -6.18 19.44
CA ASP A 127 -7.08 -6.46 20.85
C ASP A 127 -5.83 -5.75 21.40
N THR A 128 -6.04 -4.71 22.19
CA THR A 128 -4.97 -3.91 22.81
C THR A 128 -4.12 -4.68 23.85
N ASN A 129 -4.51 -5.90 24.23
CA ASN A 129 -3.65 -6.78 25.02
C ASN A 129 -2.61 -7.49 24.13
N ILE A 130 -2.86 -7.62 22.84
CA ILE A 130 -1.95 -8.20 21.84
C ILE A 130 -1.19 -7.08 21.12
N VAL A 131 -1.92 -6.07 20.61
CA VAL A 131 -1.35 -4.95 19.87
C VAL A 131 -1.05 -3.81 20.85
N THR A 132 0.15 -3.81 21.39
CA THR A 132 0.58 -2.94 22.51
C THR A 132 1.34 -1.69 22.06
N SER A 133 1.92 -1.69 20.85
CA SER A 133 2.78 -0.62 20.33
C SER A 133 2.01 0.55 19.71
N LEU A 134 0.67 0.55 19.73
CA LEU A 134 -0.16 1.63 19.15
C LEU A 134 0.19 3.03 19.68
N GLY A 135 0.50 3.15 20.98
CA GLY A 135 0.88 4.42 21.61
C GLY A 135 2.24 4.98 21.17
N GLU A 136 3.06 4.18 20.48
CA GLU A 136 4.36 4.57 19.95
C GLU A 136 4.28 5.16 18.54
N LEU A 137 3.14 5.02 17.86
CA LEU A 137 2.92 5.52 16.50
C LEU A 137 2.65 7.03 16.49
N TYR A 138 2.89 7.69 15.35
CA TYR A 138 2.35 9.03 15.11
C TYR A 138 0.84 9.00 15.17
N ASP A 139 0.22 10.06 15.69
CA ASP A 139 -1.22 10.08 16.02
C ASP A 139 -2.10 9.84 14.79
N PHE A 140 -1.73 10.38 13.63
CA PHE A 140 -2.47 10.18 12.36
C PHE A 140 -2.38 8.73 11.81
N CYS A 141 -1.47 7.92 12.37
CA CYS A 141 -1.31 6.51 12.00
C CYS A 141 -2.21 5.56 12.79
N VAL A 142 -2.89 6.04 13.82
CA VAL A 142 -3.76 5.24 14.69
C VAL A 142 -5.23 5.50 14.31
N ASP A 143 -6.00 4.44 14.09
CA ASP A 143 -7.44 4.56 13.89
C ASP A 143 -8.17 4.70 15.24
N GLU A 144 -8.93 5.81 15.42
CA GLU A 144 -9.65 6.10 16.66
C GLU A 144 -10.74 5.09 17.00
N LYS A 145 -11.21 4.31 16.02
CA LYS A 145 -12.24 3.29 16.18
C LYS A 145 -11.64 1.93 16.55
N GLY A 146 -10.30 1.85 16.63
CA GLY A 146 -9.57 0.65 17.04
C GLY A 146 -9.37 -0.38 15.94
N TYR A 147 -9.41 0.00 14.68
CA TYR A 147 -9.02 -0.85 13.54
C TYR A 147 -7.51 -0.77 13.27
N GLY A 148 -7.06 -1.39 12.18
CA GLY A 148 -5.65 -1.50 11.86
C GLY A 148 -4.95 -0.15 11.71
N PRO A 149 -3.74 0.01 12.29
CA PRO A 149 -2.96 1.23 12.18
C PRO A 149 -2.21 1.31 10.84
N CYS A 150 -1.63 2.47 10.54
CA CYS A 150 -0.58 2.52 9.55
C CYS A 150 0.64 1.72 10.04
N TYR A 151 1.29 0.98 9.12
CA TYR A 151 2.54 0.28 9.40
C TYR A 151 3.73 0.89 8.66
N SER A 152 3.47 1.65 7.60
CA SER A 152 4.46 2.36 6.80
C SER A 152 3.83 3.57 6.12
N LEU A 153 4.66 4.43 5.58
CA LEU A 153 4.24 5.62 4.89
C LEU A 153 5.12 5.89 3.66
N CYS A 154 4.46 6.10 2.52
CA CYS A 154 5.03 6.76 1.37
C CYS A 154 4.49 8.18 1.26
N ARG A 155 5.19 9.05 0.53
CA ARG A 155 4.71 10.38 0.21
C ARG A 155 4.94 10.73 -1.25
N TYR A 156 4.08 11.58 -1.77
CA TYR A 156 4.26 12.21 -3.07
C TYR A 156 4.83 13.60 -2.87
N GLY A 157 5.79 13.96 -3.71
CA GLY A 157 6.43 15.27 -3.69
C GLY A 157 7.24 15.48 -4.95
N ILE A 158 7.99 16.58 -4.99
CA ILE A 158 8.81 16.92 -6.13
C ILE A 158 10.13 16.17 -6.09
N MET A 159 10.49 15.54 -7.21
CA MET A 159 11.81 14.96 -7.45
C MET A 159 12.42 15.59 -8.69
N TYR A 160 13.74 15.73 -8.68
CA TYR A 160 14.47 16.23 -9.84
C TYR A 160 15.86 15.62 -9.96
N ASN A 161 16.39 15.58 -11.20
CA ASN A 161 17.76 15.23 -11.49
C ASN A 161 18.64 16.49 -11.32
N ALA A 162 19.47 16.51 -10.27
CA ALA A 162 20.27 17.68 -9.94
C ALA A 162 21.32 18.02 -11.02
N ASP A 163 21.93 17.01 -11.63
CA ASP A 163 22.93 17.20 -12.67
C ASP A 163 22.34 17.87 -13.93
N ALA A 164 21.10 17.53 -14.27
CA ALA A 164 20.41 18.12 -15.42
C ALA A 164 20.09 19.61 -15.17
N LEU A 165 19.62 19.96 -13.97
CA LEU A 165 19.36 21.36 -13.61
C LEU A 165 20.65 22.17 -13.54
N GLU A 166 21.70 21.62 -12.95
CA GLU A 166 23.01 22.29 -12.84
C GLU A 166 23.61 22.59 -14.23
N GLN A 167 23.56 21.65 -15.16
CA GLN A 167 24.02 21.83 -16.53
C GLN A 167 23.32 23.00 -17.25
N LEU A 168 22.05 23.26 -16.92
CA LEU A 168 21.27 24.33 -17.49
C LEU A 168 21.29 25.62 -16.66
N ASN A 169 22.00 25.62 -15.52
CA ASN A 169 22.00 26.70 -14.52
C ASN A 169 20.60 27.07 -14.03
N LEU A 170 19.72 26.05 -13.85
CA LEU A 170 18.37 26.23 -13.34
C LEU A 170 18.33 25.98 -11.81
N PRO A 171 17.56 26.75 -11.05
CA PRO A 171 17.31 26.45 -9.64
C PRO A 171 16.49 25.16 -9.48
N ALA A 172 16.51 24.57 -8.30
CA ALA A 172 15.55 23.55 -7.94
C ALA A 172 14.15 24.17 -7.79
N PRO A 173 13.06 23.50 -8.22
CA PRO A 173 11.70 23.97 -7.94
C PRO A 173 11.44 23.95 -6.42
N THR A 174 10.60 24.85 -5.93
CA THR A 174 10.25 24.98 -4.49
C THR A 174 8.75 24.80 -4.24
N SER A 175 7.95 24.79 -5.28
CA SER A 175 6.50 24.63 -5.22
C SER A 175 5.99 23.82 -6.41
N TYR A 176 4.78 23.25 -6.30
CA TYR A 176 4.15 22.59 -7.46
C TYR A 176 3.82 23.60 -8.58
N GLN A 177 3.59 24.88 -8.23
CA GLN A 177 3.34 25.92 -9.24
C GLN A 177 4.60 26.18 -10.07
N ASP A 178 5.81 26.14 -9.48
CA ASP A 178 7.07 26.35 -10.19
C ASP A 178 7.24 25.36 -11.36
N LEU A 179 6.64 24.17 -11.26
CA LEU A 179 6.72 23.13 -12.30
C LEU A 179 6.09 23.55 -13.63
N PHE A 180 5.28 24.61 -13.62
CA PHE A 180 4.64 25.19 -14.80
C PHE A 180 5.38 26.41 -15.36
N ASP A 181 6.50 26.81 -14.74
CA ASP A 181 7.31 27.94 -15.21
C ASP A 181 7.98 27.64 -16.55
N ASP A 182 8.09 28.67 -17.39
CA ASP A 182 8.68 28.55 -18.72
C ASP A 182 10.16 28.10 -18.68
N GLN A 183 10.86 28.33 -17.55
CA GLN A 183 12.25 27.90 -17.39
C GLN A 183 12.41 26.38 -17.33
N TYR A 184 11.37 25.63 -16.96
CA TYR A 184 11.37 24.17 -16.90
C TYR A 184 10.63 23.52 -18.09
N ALA A 185 10.21 24.32 -19.06
CA ALA A 185 9.44 23.84 -20.20
C ALA A 185 10.17 22.68 -20.94
N GLY A 186 9.44 21.60 -21.19
CA GLY A 186 9.93 20.44 -21.91
C GLY A 186 10.78 19.45 -21.08
N MET A 187 10.92 19.66 -19.74
CA MET A 187 11.69 18.75 -18.87
C MET A 187 10.87 18.22 -17.69
N VAL A 188 9.56 18.50 -17.67
CA VAL A 188 8.68 18.14 -16.55
C VAL A 188 7.75 16.99 -16.94
N ALA A 189 7.69 15.96 -16.09
CA ALA A 189 6.69 14.91 -16.14
C ALA A 189 5.76 15.03 -14.94
N LEU A 190 4.44 15.18 -15.16
CA LEU A 190 3.45 15.34 -14.11
C LEU A 190 2.42 14.21 -14.13
N PRO A 191 1.85 13.87 -12.95
CA PRO A 191 0.76 12.91 -12.90
C PRO A 191 -0.49 13.45 -13.59
N ASP A 192 -1.14 12.67 -14.44
CA ASP A 192 -2.46 12.99 -14.94
C ASP A 192 -3.55 12.71 -13.90
N MET A 193 -4.78 13.17 -14.15
CA MET A 193 -5.88 13.02 -13.19
C MET A 193 -6.37 11.57 -13.00
N THR A 194 -5.93 10.63 -13.85
CA THR A 194 -6.25 9.19 -13.69
C THR A 194 -5.25 8.47 -12.78
N SER A 195 -4.07 9.05 -12.58
CA SER A 195 -3.07 8.56 -11.64
C SER A 195 -3.50 8.80 -10.18
N THR A 196 -2.86 8.10 -9.23
CA THR A 196 -3.12 8.35 -7.81
C THR A 196 -2.69 9.75 -7.38
N ALA A 197 -1.56 10.25 -7.87
CA ALA A 197 -0.97 11.53 -7.45
C ALA A 197 -1.68 12.76 -8.05
N GLY A 198 -2.29 12.63 -9.24
CA GLY A 198 -2.85 13.78 -9.96
C GLY A 198 -3.90 14.57 -9.18
N PRO A 199 -4.95 13.94 -8.66
CA PRO A 199 -5.96 14.61 -7.85
C PRO A 199 -5.38 15.30 -6.60
N TYR A 200 -4.43 14.68 -5.92
CA TYR A 200 -3.79 15.26 -4.72
C TYR A 200 -2.91 16.46 -5.07
N MET A 201 -2.12 16.37 -6.13
CA MET A 201 -1.34 17.51 -6.64
C MET A 201 -2.25 18.68 -7.02
N LEU A 202 -3.37 18.40 -7.68
CA LEU A 202 -4.36 19.42 -8.05
C LEU A 202 -4.91 20.15 -6.82
N VAL A 203 -5.28 19.41 -5.76
CA VAL A 203 -5.79 19.99 -4.51
C VAL A 203 -4.69 20.79 -3.79
N ALA A 204 -3.48 20.27 -3.68
CA ALA A 204 -2.36 20.99 -3.05
C ALA A 204 -2.07 22.33 -3.76
N MET A 205 -2.08 22.33 -5.08
CA MET A 205 -1.93 23.56 -5.88
C MET A 205 -3.12 24.51 -5.67
N ALA A 206 -4.35 24.01 -5.66
CA ALA A 206 -5.54 24.83 -5.44
C ALA A 206 -5.49 25.55 -4.09
N GLU A 207 -5.15 24.83 -3.00
CA GLU A 207 -4.99 25.43 -1.67
C GLU A 207 -3.92 26.53 -1.66
N ALA A 208 -2.75 26.30 -2.28
CA ALA A 208 -1.69 27.30 -2.39
C ALA A 208 -2.10 28.54 -3.19
N MET A 209 -3.06 28.38 -4.15
CA MET A 209 -3.62 29.47 -4.95
C MET A 209 -4.86 30.11 -4.31
N GLY A 210 -5.18 29.76 -3.05
CA GLY A 210 -6.30 30.32 -2.28
C GLY A 210 -7.65 29.66 -2.55
N GLY A 211 -7.64 28.53 -3.23
CA GLY A 211 -8.79 27.63 -3.41
C GLY A 211 -8.87 26.57 -2.30
N SER A 212 -9.48 25.43 -2.60
CA SER A 212 -9.64 24.29 -1.70
C SER A 212 -9.86 23.01 -2.53
N GLN A 213 -10.06 21.88 -1.86
CA GLN A 213 -10.48 20.66 -2.57
C GLN A 213 -11.87 20.81 -3.22
N GLU A 214 -12.73 21.70 -2.74
CA GLU A 214 -14.03 22.02 -3.34
C GLU A 214 -13.92 23.05 -4.49
N ASP A 215 -12.81 23.80 -4.55
CA ASP A 215 -12.55 24.78 -5.61
C ASP A 215 -11.12 24.66 -6.15
N VAL A 216 -10.96 23.79 -7.12
CA VAL A 216 -9.69 23.54 -7.83
C VAL A 216 -9.54 24.35 -9.12
N SER A 217 -10.43 25.32 -9.37
CA SER A 217 -10.56 26.00 -10.65
C SER A 217 -9.30 26.78 -11.07
N ALA A 218 -8.64 27.46 -10.12
CA ALA A 218 -7.42 28.22 -10.39
C ALA A 218 -6.26 27.28 -10.79
N ALA A 219 -6.08 26.17 -10.08
CA ALA A 219 -5.03 25.19 -10.39
C ALA A 219 -5.28 24.50 -11.75
N MET A 220 -6.52 24.12 -12.03
CA MET A 220 -6.90 23.54 -13.32
C MET A 220 -6.68 24.53 -14.48
N THR A 221 -6.95 25.81 -14.27
CA THR A 221 -6.68 26.88 -15.24
C THR A 221 -5.19 27.02 -15.52
N LEU A 222 -4.34 27.00 -14.48
CA LEU A 222 -2.89 27.04 -14.64
C LEU A 222 -2.39 25.82 -15.45
N MET A 223 -2.88 24.62 -15.15
CA MET A 223 -2.56 23.41 -15.92
C MET A 223 -2.94 23.56 -17.40
N GLN A 224 -4.12 24.11 -17.67
CA GLN A 224 -4.60 24.34 -19.04
C GLN A 224 -3.74 25.37 -19.80
N GLU A 225 -3.42 26.49 -19.17
CA GLU A 225 -2.65 27.58 -19.77
C GLU A 225 -1.20 27.19 -20.05
N LYS A 226 -0.62 26.34 -19.19
CA LYS A 226 0.79 25.95 -19.24
C LYS A 226 1.02 24.50 -19.69
N LYS A 227 0.01 23.83 -20.21
CA LYS A 227 0.10 22.41 -20.62
C LYS A 227 1.24 22.10 -21.56
N ASP A 228 1.61 23.06 -22.43
CA ASP A 228 2.67 22.90 -23.42
C ASP A 228 4.08 22.94 -22.80
N ASN A 229 4.22 23.42 -21.54
CA ASN A 229 5.46 23.37 -20.78
C ASN A 229 5.73 21.97 -20.24
N ILE A 230 4.69 21.13 -20.09
CA ILE A 230 4.78 19.79 -19.53
C ILE A 230 5.07 18.80 -20.66
N ASN A 231 6.20 18.10 -20.53
CA ASN A 231 6.64 17.14 -21.55
C ASN A 231 5.78 15.87 -21.54
N LEU A 232 5.45 15.38 -20.35
CA LEU A 232 4.71 14.13 -20.16
C LEU A 232 3.65 14.29 -19.06
N TRP A 233 2.40 13.95 -19.37
CA TRP A 233 1.39 13.64 -18.38
C TRP A 233 1.31 12.12 -18.22
N TYR A 234 1.75 11.58 -17.08
CA TYR A 234 1.86 10.15 -16.86
C TYR A 234 0.69 9.57 -16.05
N SER A 235 0.30 8.35 -16.36
CA SER A 235 -0.67 7.58 -15.58
C SER A 235 -0.05 6.38 -14.87
N ALA A 236 1.13 5.93 -15.32
CA ALA A 236 1.85 4.79 -14.75
C ALA A 236 3.27 5.19 -14.32
N SER A 237 3.74 4.61 -13.20
CA SER A 237 5.10 4.84 -12.68
C SER A 237 6.20 4.49 -13.67
N SER A 238 5.97 3.48 -14.52
CA SER A 238 6.91 3.09 -15.58
C SER A 238 7.20 4.20 -16.58
N ASP A 239 6.22 5.07 -16.85
CA ASP A 239 6.36 6.17 -17.81
C ASP A 239 7.36 7.21 -17.27
N VAL A 240 7.28 7.51 -15.96
CA VAL A 240 8.21 8.43 -15.27
C VAL A 240 9.63 7.85 -15.29
N VAL A 241 9.78 6.59 -14.89
CA VAL A 241 11.10 5.93 -14.88
C VAL A 241 11.73 5.94 -16.27
N ASN A 242 10.95 5.64 -17.31
CA ASN A 242 11.43 5.68 -18.70
C ASN A 242 11.82 7.10 -19.11
N ALA A 243 11.00 8.11 -18.84
CA ALA A 243 11.27 9.50 -19.20
C ALA A 243 12.54 10.04 -18.52
N PHE A 244 12.79 9.67 -17.25
CA PHE A 244 14.02 10.04 -16.57
C PHE A 244 15.26 9.32 -17.11
N THR A 245 15.18 8.02 -17.39
CA THR A 245 16.32 7.23 -17.93
C THR A 245 16.67 7.60 -19.36
N THR A 246 15.71 8.08 -20.14
CA THR A 246 15.95 8.59 -21.52
C THR A 246 16.33 10.06 -21.56
N GLY A 247 16.19 10.79 -20.44
CA GLY A 247 16.44 12.23 -20.37
C GLY A 247 15.30 13.08 -20.94
N GLU A 248 14.13 12.49 -21.20
CA GLU A 248 12.94 13.20 -21.66
C GLU A 248 12.30 14.05 -20.55
N ALA A 249 12.50 13.66 -19.30
CA ALA A 249 12.09 14.44 -18.13
C ALA A 249 13.22 14.48 -17.09
N ASN A 250 13.27 15.56 -16.32
CA ASN A 250 14.26 15.77 -15.26
C ASN A 250 13.62 16.29 -13.98
N ILE A 251 12.34 16.59 -13.99
CA ILE A 251 11.55 17.06 -12.84
C ILE A 251 10.21 16.31 -12.88
N THR A 252 9.73 15.88 -11.71
CA THR A 252 8.43 15.21 -11.60
C THR A 252 7.82 15.43 -10.22
N VAL A 253 6.51 15.17 -10.10
CA VAL A 253 5.85 14.86 -8.83
C VAL A 253 5.69 13.35 -8.77
N PHE A 254 6.34 12.68 -7.81
CA PHE A 254 6.38 11.23 -7.77
C PHE A 254 6.46 10.70 -6.35
N MET A 255 6.31 9.40 -6.17
CA MET A 255 6.35 8.74 -4.86
C MET A 255 7.79 8.46 -4.45
N ASP A 256 8.16 8.80 -3.20
CA ASP A 256 9.52 8.68 -2.64
C ASP A 256 10.10 7.26 -2.70
N ILE A 257 9.27 6.23 -2.61
CA ILE A 257 9.66 4.82 -2.78
C ILE A 257 10.42 4.54 -4.09
N ASN A 258 10.27 5.41 -5.11
CA ASN A 258 10.94 5.24 -6.41
C ASN A 258 12.34 5.86 -6.47
N MET A 259 12.73 6.63 -5.43
CA MET A 259 14.04 7.29 -5.40
C MET A 259 15.22 6.33 -5.59
N PRO A 260 15.32 5.18 -4.87
CA PRO A 260 16.45 4.27 -5.04
C PRO A 260 16.60 3.74 -6.45
N GLY A 261 15.50 3.32 -7.09
CA GLY A 261 15.55 2.79 -8.45
C GLY A 261 16.08 3.81 -9.47
N LEU A 262 15.74 5.09 -9.30
CA LEU A 262 16.27 6.17 -10.14
C LEU A 262 17.75 6.46 -9.81
N ILE A 263 18.14 6.46 -8.54
CA ILE A 263 19.55 6.63 -8.12
C ILE A 263 20.41 5.47 -8.64
N ASP A 264 19.96 4.23 -8.53
CA ASP A 264 20.65 3.03 -8.98
C ASP A 264 20.83 3.00 -10.52
N SER A 265 19.94 3.70 -11.25
CA SER A 265 20.10 3.90 -12.70
C SER A 265 21.18 4.94 -13.08
N GLY A 266 21.84 5.54 -12.07
CA GLY A 266 22.93 6.51 -12.24
C GLY A 266 22.49 7.96 -12.27
N LEU A 267 21.25 8.28 -11.87
CA LEU A 267 20.73 9.64 -11.82
C LEU A 267 21.01 10.28 -10.45
N ASN A 268 21.43 11.55 -10.45
CA ASN A 268 21.60 12.34 -9.22
C ASN A 268 20.28 12.93 -8.75
N MET A 269 19.42 12.05 -8.23
CA MET A 269 18.07 12.44 -7.81
C MET A 269 18.07 13.20 -6.48
N LYS A 270 17.23 14.22 -6.39
CA LYS A 270 16.96 14.99 -5.17
C LYS A 270 15.47 15.08 -4.92
N TRP A 271 15.12 15.12 -3.64
CA TRP A 271 13.78 15.38 -3.14
C TRP A 271 13.61 16.86 -2.76
N VAL A 272 12.42 17.39 -2.96
CA VAL A 272 12.01 18.71 -2.51
C VAL A 272 10.72 18.60 -1.72
N ASP A 273 10.76 19.11 -0.50
CA ASP A 273 9.53 19.40 0.25
C ASP A 273 8.97 20.72 -0.29
N ALA A 274 7.95 20.62 -1.12
CA ALA A 274 7.30 21.78 -1.73
C ALA A 274 6.69 22.71 -0.65
N SER A 275 6.58 23.98 -0.95
CA SER A 275 5.97 24.98 -0.04
C SER A 275 4.52 24.63 0.31
N GLU A 276 3.82 23.94 -0.58
CA GLU A 276 2.47 23.41 -0.38
C GLU A 276 2.45 22.16 0.51
N GLY A 277 3.62 21.56 0.78
CA GLY A 277 3.79 20.30 1.48
C GLY A 277 3.76 19.09 0.55
N SER A 278 4.37 17.99 1.04
CA SER A 278 4.25 16.66 0.42
C SER A 278 2.98 16.00 0.92
N PHE A 279 2.30 15.20 0.09
CA PHE A 279 1.09 14.52 0.53
C PHE A 279 1.35 13.06 0.89
N ALA A 280 0.80 12.67 2.06
CA ALA A 280 0.97 11.36 2.64
C ALA A 280 0.18 10.29 1.88
N ALA A 281 0.76 9.10 1.78
CA ALA A 281 0.10 7.88 1.32
C ALA A 281 0.36 6.76 2.35
N PRO A 282 -0.30 6.81 3.52
CA PRO A 282 -0.10 5.83 4.57
C PRO A 282 -0.64 4.46 4.16
N ALA A 283 0.10 3.41 4.47
CA ALA A 283 -0.33 2.02 4.31
C ALA A 283 -0.75 1.44 5.66
N THR A 284 -1.97 0.90 5.74
CA THR A 284 -2.51 0.27 6.94
C THR A 284 -2.38 -1.25 6.90
N VAL A 285 -2.42 -1.86 8.07
CA VAL A 285 -2.45 -3.30 8.26
C VAL A 285 -3.73 -3.70 8.99
N GLU A 286 -4.67 -4.34 8.30
CA GLU A 286 -5.99 -4.68 8.80
C GLU A 286 -6.14 -6.16 9.09
N VAL A 287 -6.72 -6.53 10.23
CA VAL A 287 -7.15 -7.90 10.52
C VAL A 287 -8.47 -8.17 9.82
N VAL A 288 -8.51 -9.16 8.94
CA VAL A 288 -9.71 -9.47 8.17
C VAL A 288 -10.74 -10.16 9.07
N LYS A 289 -11.98 -9.67 9.04
CA LYS A 289 -13.08 -10.22 9.82
C LYS A 289 -13.40 -11.65 9.40
N ASN A 290 -13.63 -12.54 10.37
CA ASN A 290 -13.85 -13.98 10.16
C ASN A 290 -12.66 -14.73 9.53
N CYS A 291 -11.45 -14.21 9.58
CA CYS A 291 -10.26 -14.90 9.09
C CYS A 291 -9.97 -16.18 9.89
N LYS A 292 -9.09 -17.03 9.33
CA LYS A 292 -8.82 -18.36 9.93
C LYS A 292 -7.95 -18.28 11.16
N ASN A 293 -7.03 -17.31 11.23
CA ASN A 293 -6.01 -17.17 12.26
C ASN A 293 -6.04 -15.79 12.92
N PRO A 294 -7.15 -15.39 13.59
CA PRO A 294 -7.31 -14.01 14.10
C PRO A 294 -6.24 -13.62 15.13
N GLU A 295 -5.83 -14.52 16.02
CA GLU A 295 -4.79 -14.22 17.00
C GLU A 295 -3.42 -14.01 16.33
N LEU A 296 -3.05 -14.87 15.38
CA LEU A 296 -1.81 -14.73 14.60
C LEU A 296 -1.83 -13.46 13.75
N ALA A 297 -2.99 -13.07 13.22
CA ALA A 297 -3.17 -11.82 12.48
C ALA A 297 -2.96 -10.59 13.38
N GLN A 298 -3.49 -10.59 14.61
CA GLN A 298 -3.25 -9.52 15.60
C GLN A 298 -1.76 -9.42 15.98
N LEU A 299 -1.10 -10.55 16.18
CA LEU A 299 0.35 -10.60 16.46
C LEU A 299 1.16 -10.07 15.27
N PHE A 300 0.71 -10.29 14.04
CA PHE A 300 1.36 -9.76 12.86
C PHE A 300 1.20 -8.24 12.74
N VAL A 301 0.04 -7.69 13.14
CA VAL A 301 -0.14 -6.23 13.27
C VAL A 301 0.88 -5.67 14.27
N GLU A 302 0.96 -6.23 15.47
CA GLU A 302 1.94 -5.80 16.48
C GLU A 302 3.37 -5.89 15.96
N TYR A 303 3.71 -6.99 15.29
CA TYR A 303 5.03 -7.19 14.70
C TYR A 303 5.40 -6.10 13.69
N LEU A 304 4.47 -5.70 12.81
CA LEU A 304 4.75 -4.68 11.80
C LEU A 304 4.94 -3.28 12.40
N ILE A 305 4.32 -2.98 13.55
CA ILE A 305 4.38 -1.65 14.15
C ILE A 305 5.35 -1.53 15.33
N CYS A 306 5.84 -2.65 15.88
CA CYS A 306 6.81 -2.61 16.97
C CYS A 306 8.14 -1.98 16.52
N ASN A 307 8.86 -1.38 17.46
CA ASN A 307 10.06 -0.61 17.16
C ASN A 307 11.14 -1.43 16.41
N ASP A 308 11.32 -2.71 16.74
CA ASP A 308 12.33 -3.57 16.12
C ASP A 308 12.09 -3.79 14.61
N THR A 309 10.83 -3.97 14.20
CA THR A 309 10.46 -4.07 12.80
C THR A 309 10.50 -2.71 12.12
N GLN A 310 10.03 -1.67 12.80
CA GLN A 310 10.02 -0.30 12.28
C GLN A 310 11.43 0.24 11.98
N ASN A 311 12.46 -0.19 12.72
CA ASN A 311 13.85 0.11 12.40
C ASN A 311 14.34 -0.50 11.07
N LYS A 312 13.63 -1.50 10.53
CA LYS A 312 13.97 -2.18 9.27
C LYS A 312 13.11 -1.72 8.08
N ILE A 313 11.98 -1.07 8.34
CA ILE A 313 10.99 -0.70 7.31
C ILE A 313 11.64 0.09 6.18
N ALA A 314 12.41 1.13 6.50
CA ALA A 314 13.01 2.00 5.50
C ALA A 314 14.01 1.27 4.59
N GLU A 315 14.84 0.37 5.15
CA GLU A 315 15.84 -0.37 4.39
C GLU A 315 15.22 -1.50 3.56
N VAL A 316 14.17 -2.15 4.07
CA VAL A 316 13.59 -3.35 3.44
C VAL A 316 12.48 -2.98 2.46
N LEU A 317 11.60 -2.04 2.83
CA LEU A 317 10.46 -1.64 2.01
C LEU A 317 10.70 -0.33 1.24
N ASN A 318 11.72 0.43 1.62
CA ASN A 318 11.95 1.79 1.14
C ASN A 318 10.74 2.72 1.42
N GLU A 319 10.13 2.56 2.57
CA GLU A 319 8.99 3.32 3.07
C GLU A 319 9.34 3.94 4.42
N ALA A 320 8.74 5.06 4.76
CA ALA A 320 8.99 5.72 6.03
C ALA A 320 8.39 4.93 7.21
N PRO A 321 9.14 4.74 8.33
CA PRO A 321 8.59 4.15 9.53
C PRO A 321 7.60 5.09 10.22
N VAL A 322 6.60 4.52 10.86
CA VAL A 322 5.51 5.26 11.53
C VAL A 322 5.58 5.19 13.06
N ASN A 323 6.54 4.45 13.62
CA ASN A 323 6.81 4.42 15.06
C ASN A 323 7.76 5.58 15.43
N LYS A 324 7.38 6.40 16.40
CA LYS A 324 8.12 7.60 16.86
C LYS A 324 9.53 7.27 17.38
N ASN A 325 9.75 6.03 17.82
CA ASN A 325 11.02 5.55 18.37
C ASN A 325 11.92 4.90 17.32
N ALA A 326 11.47 4.75 16.08
CA ALA A 326 12.23 4.08 15.04
C ALA A 326 13.51 4.87 14.69
N ALA A 327 14.56 4.13 14.32
CA ALA A 327 15.77 4.68 13.73
C ALA A 327 15.75 4.55 12.21
N MET A 328 16.44 5.44 11.51
CA MET A 328 16.61 5.42 10.06
C MET A 328 18.02 5.89 9.70
N ALA A 329 18.63 5.29 8.68
CA ALA A 329 19.92 5.69 8.13
C ALA A 329 19.84 7.13 7.54
N ASP A 330 20.92 7.91 7.66
CA ASP A 330 20.91 9.32 7.24
C ASP A 330 20.72 9.49 5.73
N GLU A 331 21.18 8.54 4.93
CA GLU A 331 20.97 8.53 3.49
C GLU A 331 19.48 8.49 3.13
N LEU A 332 18.70 7.67 3.84
CA LEU A 332 17.26 7.51 3.61
C LEU A 332 16.46 8.74 4.03
N LYS A 333 16.91 9.44 5.08
CA LYS A 333 16.32 10.72 5.55
C LYS A 333 16.38 11.84 4.53
N THR A 334 17.21 11.70 3.51
CA THR A 334 17.31 12.69 2.42
C THR A 334 16.10 12.73 1.51
N TYR A 335 15.24 11.68 1.54
CA TYR A 335 14.04 11.60 0.71
C TYR A 335 12.84 10.93 1.39
N LEU A 336 13.01 10.09 2.42
CA LEU A 336 11.88 9.55 3.20
C LEU A 336 11.50 10.52 4.33
N ALA A 337 10.23 10.56 4.68
CA ALA A 337 9.77 11.33 5.84
C ALA A 337 10.30 10.69 7.12
N PHE A 338 10.87 11.51 8.03
CA PHE A 338 11.39 11.02 9.29
C PHE A 338 11.42 12.12 10.36
N GLY A 339 11.01 11.72 11.56
CA GLY A 339 10.95 12.61 12.71
C GLY A 339 9.69 13.48 12.74
N GLU A 340 9.38 14.03 13.91
CA GLU A 340 8.11 14.70 14.19
C GLU A 340 7.86 15.88 13.25
N GLU A 341 8.88 16.69 12.96
CA GLU A 341 8.77 17.85 12.09
C GLU A 341 8.37 17.45 10.66
N SER A 342 9.06 16.45 10.06
CA SER A 342 8.76 15.97 8.72
C SER A 342 7.39 15.29 8.63
N MET A 343 7.04 14.50 9.64
CA MET A 343 5.75 13.80 9.67
C MET A 343 4.57 14.76 9.84
N ASN A 344 4.71 15.80 10.69
CA ASN A 344 3.66 16.80 10.89
C ASN A 344 3.52 17.79 9.72
N ALA A 345 4.52 17.88 8.84
CA ALA A 345 4.46 18.70 7.63
C ALA A 345 3.73 18.01 6.46
N LEU A 346 3.42 16.73 6.57
CA LEU A 346 2.70 16.00 5.55
C LEU A 346 1.26 16.50 5.43
N LYS A 347 0.79 16.60 4.20
CA LYS A 347 -0.60 16.94 3.89
C LYS A 347 -1.47 15.68 3.92
N GLU A 348 -2.58 15.78 4.62
CA GLU A 348 -3.70 14.84 4.51
C GLU A 348 -4.86 15.55 3.83
N PHE A 349 -5.60 14.83 3.01
CA PHE A 349 -6.78 15.34 2.29
C PHE A 349 -8.00 14.49 2.62
N ASP A 350 -9.19 15.04 2.39
CA ASP A 350 -10.42 14.26 2.45
C ASP A 350 -10.53 13.34 1.24
N ASP A 351 -10.01 12.12 1.39
CA ASP A 351 -10.01 11.08 0.35
C ASP A 351 -11.41 10.70 -0.11
N ALA A 352 -12.42 10.78 0.78
CA ALA A 352 -13.79 10.49 0.42
C ALA A 352 -14.35 11.56 -0.53
N TYR A 353 -14.03 12.83 -0.26
CA TYR A 353 -14.38 13.92 -1.16
C TYR A 353 -13.65 13.80 -2.50
N ILE A 354 -12.32 13.61 -2.48
CA ILE A 354 -11.51 13.46 -3.70
C ILE A 354 -12.02 12.29 -4.55
N THR A 355 -12.37 11.17 -3.94
CA THR A 355 -12.91 10.00 -4.64
C THR A 355 -14.22 10.34 -5.36
N THR A 356 -15.05 11.19 -4.78
CA THR A 356 -16.31 11.64 -5.38
C THR A 356 -16.09 12.66 -6.49
N ALA A 357 -15.19 13.64 -6.26
CA ALA A 357 -14.96 14.75 -7.17
C ALA A 357 -14.08 14.42 -8.38
N LYS A 358 -13.15 13.44 -8.22
CA LYS A 358 -12.13 13.12 -9.24
C LYS A 358 -12.69 12.81 -10.62
N GLY A 359 -13.91 12.29 -10.73
CA GLY A 359 -14.55 12.01 -12.02
C GLY A 359 -14.71 13.26 -12.86
N GLU A 360 -15.20 14.36 -12.28
CA GLU A 360 -15.34 15.65 -12.93
C GLU A 360 -13.97 16.26 -13.27
N TRP A 361 -12.98 16.11 -12.38
CA TRP A 361 -11.63 16.59 -12.64
C TRP A 361 -10.95 15.86 -13.79
N ILE A 362 -11.12 14.54 -13.88
CA ILE A 362 -10.64 13.71 -15.00
C ILE A 362 -11.27 14.21 -16.30
N ASP A 363 -12.59 14.36 -16.33
CA ASP A 363 -13.31 14.83 -17.53
C ASP A 363 -12.86 16.23 -17.98
N THR A 364 -12.64 17.14 -17.03
CA THR A 364 -12.16 18.49 -17.30
C THR A 364 -10.72 18.47 -17.82
N PHE A 365 -9.83 17.75 -17.16
CA PHE A 365 -8.45 17.57 -17.57
C PHE A 365 -8.34 17.00 -19.00
N GLN A 366 -9.09 15.94 -19.28
CA GLN A 366 -9.10 15.29 -20.60
C GLN A 366 -9.54 16.27 -21.71
N ARG A 367 -10.52 17.13 -21.43
CA ARG A 367 -11.04 18.09 -22.41
C ARG A 367 -10.17 19.33 -22.59
N THR A 368 -9.40 19.74 -21.59
CA THR A 368 -8.74 21.06 -21.60
C THR A 368 -7.21 20.97 -21.56
N VAL A 369 -6.65 19.98 -20.88
CA VAL A 369 -5.20 19.83 -20.68
C VAL A 369 -4.63 18.72 -21.56
N ALA A 370 -5.22 17.51 -21.53
CA ALA A 370 -4.68 16.36 -22.26
C ALA A 370 -4.81 16.47 -23.81
N ILE A 371 -5.63 17.39 -24.30
CA ILE A 371 -5.75 17.63 -25.75
C ILE A 371 -4.51 18.41 -26.22
N ARG A 372 -3.71 17.79 -27.07
CA ARG A 372 -2.61 18.40 -27.83
C ARG A 372 -3.06 18.77 -29.24
#